data_4b4e1d274599920b2b59b9cce06fc301
#
_entry.id   4b4e1d274599920b2b59b9cce06fc301
#
_cell.length_a   1.000
_cell.length_b   1.000
_cell.length_c   1.000
_cell.angle_alpha   90.00
_cell.angle_beta   90.00
_cell.angle_gamma   90.00
#
_symmetry.space_group_name_H-M   'P 1'
#
loop_
_entity.id
_entity.type
_entity.pdbx_description
1 polymer ?
#
loop_
_entity_poly.entity_id
_entity_poly.type
_entity_poly.pdbx_seq_one_letter_code
_entity_poly.pdbx_strand_id
1 'polypeptide(L)'
;MQTKFIFVTGGVMSGLGKGVVSSSICKLLQLSDQKVSCVKIDPYLNYDAGTMNPIAHGEVFVTDDGGECDMDIGNYERFLNQDIPKSHNITTAQIYSSVIDAERKGKYLGACVQIIPHITDEIKNRI
;
A
#
# COMPACT_ATOMS: atom_id res chain seq x y z
N MET A 1 -6.78 5.60 21.75
CA MET A 1 -5.85 4.47 21.56
C MET A 1 -4.86 4.86 20.48
N GLN A 2 -3.56 4.71 20.69
CA GLN A 2 -2.55 5.05 19.70
C GLN A 2 -2.34 3.86 18.76
N THR A 3 -2.41 4.08 17.43
CA THR A 3 -2.11 3.06 16.43
C THR A 3 -0.65 2.66 16.53
N LYS A 4 -0.39 1.36 16.51
CA LYS A 4 0.95 0.79 16.45
C LYS A 4 1.22 0.24 15.06
N PHE A 5 2.42 0.42 14.57
CA PHE A 5 2.83 0.00 13.23
C PHE A 5 3.84 -1.15 13.32
N ILE A 6 3.64 -2.15 12.47
CA ILE A 6 4.58 -3.25 12.27
C ILE A 6 5.00 -3.22 10.81
N PHE A 7 6.28 -3.01 10.55
CA PHE A 7 6.83 -2.98 9.20
C PHE A 7 7.47 -4.32 8.85
N VAL A 8 6.95 -4.96 7.82
CA VAL A 8 7.54 -6.17 7.24
C VAL A 8 8.30 -5.77 5.99
N THR A 9 9.62 -5.88 6.06
CA THR A 9 10.52 -5.54 4.94
C THR A 9 11.29 -6.77 4.50
N GLY A 10 11.77 -6.74 3.26
CA GLY A 10 12.57 -7.84 2.73
C GLY A 10 13.16 -7.46 1.36
N GLY A 11 13.95 -8.36 0.77
CA GLY A 11 14.55 -8.13 -0.54
C GLY A 11 13.53 -7.87 -1.64
N VAL A 12 14.00 -7.27 -2.74
CA VAL A 12 13.18 -6.87 -3.90
C VAL A 12 12.56 -8.04 -4.68
N MET A 13 12.97 -9.28 -4.41
CA MET A 13 12.40 -10.47 -5.07
C MET A 13 11.00 -10.77 -4.54
N SER A 14 10.05 -10.92 -5.45
CA SER A 14 8.76 -11.54 -5.15
C SER A 14 8.95 -13.01 -4.77
N GLY A 15 8.02 -13.58 -3.99
CA GLY A 15 8.11 -15.00 -3.60
C GLY A 15 8.95 -15.30 -2.36
N LEU A 16 9.51 -14.29 -1.69
CA LEU A 16 10.23 -14.46 -0.41
C LEU A 16 9.32 -14.69 0.80
N GLY A 17 8.00 -14.67 0.60
CA GLY A 17 7.03 -14.92 1.66
C GLY A 17 6.64 -13.69 2.50
N LYS A 18 7.02 -12.48 2.10
CA LYS A 18 6.63 -11.23 2.81
C LYS A 18 5.12 -11.11 3.01
N GLY A 19 4.34 -11.35 1.94
CA GLY A 19 2.88 -11.29 1.99
C GLY A 19 2.28 -12.31 2.95
N VAL A 20 2.79 -13.55 2.94
CA VAL A 20 2.34 -14.61 3.85
C VAL A 20 2.69 -14.27 5.30
N VAL A 21 3.89 -13.77 5.56
CA VAL A 21 4.32 -13.35 6.90
C VAL A 21 3.44 -12.21 7.41
N SER A 22 3.20 -11.18 6.59
CA SER A 22 2.35 -10.06 6.95
C SER A 22 0.93 -10.51 7.27
N SER A 23 0.32 -11.32 6.40
CA SER A 23 -1.03 -11.87 6.60
C SER A 23 -1.11 -12.71 7.88
N SER A 24 -0.08 -13.52 8.16
CA SER A 24 -0.04 -14.38 9.35
C SER A 24 0.07 -13.55 10.64
N ILE A 25 0.94 -12.53 10.65
CA ILE A 25 1.06 -11.61 11.79
C ILE A 25 -0.27 -10.90 12.04
N CYS A 26 -0.90 -10.36 10.99
CA CYS A 26 -2.19 -9.71 11.08
C CYS A 26 -3.25 -10.66 11.67
N LYS A 27 -3.29 -11.91 11.19
CA LYS A 27 -4.24 -12.91 11.71
C LYS A 27 -4.02 -13.24 13.17
N LEU A 28 -2.78 -13.43 13.61
CA LEU A 28 -2.45 -13.72 14.99
C LEU A 28 -2.85 -12.55 15.92
N LEU A 29 -2.61 -11.32 15.50
CA LEU A 29 -3.02 -10.14 16.24
C LEU A 29 -4.55 -10.02 16.32
N GLN A 30 -5.26 -10.30 15.22
CA GLN A 30 -6.72 -10.33 15.20
C GLN A 30 -7.28 -11.36 16.16
N LEU A 31 -6.68 -12.57 16.21
CA LEU A 31 -7.05 -13.63 17.17
C LEU A 31 -6.73 -13.27 18.63
N SER A 32 -5.91 -12.26 18.85
CA SER A 32 -5.61 -11.68 20.16
C SER A 32 -6.46 -10.44 20.45
N ASP A 33 -7.63 -10.33 19.84
CA ASP A 33 -8.59 -9.23 20.00
C ASP A 33 -8.05 -7.83 19.66
N GLN A 34 -6.99 -7.76 18.81
CA GLN A 34 -6.51 -6.48 18.30
C GLN A 34 -7.26 -6.10 17.02
N LYS A 35 -7.59 -4.80 16.88
CA LYS A 35 -8.05 -4.25 15.60
C LYS A 35 -6.85 -4.12 14.67
N VAL A 36 -6.87 -4.83 13.56
CA VAL A 36 -5.74 -4.92 12.62
C VAL A 36 -6.19 -4.57 11.22
N SER A 37 -5.32 -3.91 10.48
CA SER A 37 -5.43 -3.75 9.03
C SER A 37 -4.05 -3.90 8.40
N CYS A 38 -4.02 -4.21 7.12
CA CYS A 38 -2.78 -4.35 6.35
C CYS A 38 -2.70 -3.26 5.29
N VAL A 39 -1.51 -2.71 5.10
CA VAL A 39 -1.19 -1.77 4.03
C VAL A 39 -0.04 -2.34 3.23
N LYS A 40 -0.16 -2.32 1.92
CA LYS A 40 0.92 -2.69 1.01
C LYS A 40 1.50 -1.45 0.35
N ILE A 41 2.83 -1.33 0.38
CA ILE A 41 3.56 -0.24 -0.26
C ILE A 41 4.46 -0.85 -1.33
N ASP A 42 4.17 -0.53 -2.59
CA ASP A 42 4.90 -1.02 -3.75
C ASP A 42 5.77 0.08 -4.37
N PRO A 43 7.05 -0.20 -4.66
CA PRO A 43 7.98 0.81 -5.16
C PRO A 43 7.86 1.09 -6.66
N TYR A 44 7.00 0.40 -7.39
CA TYR A 44 6.88 0.57 -8.84
C TYR A 44 6.11 1.85 -9.23
N LEU A 45 6.27 2.25 -10.49
CA LEU A 45 5.64 3.45 -11.07
C LEU A 45 4.31 3.16 -11.79
N ASN A 46 3.79 1.95 -11.75
CA ASN A 46 2.42 1.69 -12.15
C ASN A 46 1.49 2.34 -11.14
N TYR A 47 0.46 3.04 -11.61
CA TYR A 47 -0.50 3.72 -10.73
C TYR A 47 -1.27 2.71 -9.86
N ASP A 48 -1.63 1.60 -10.46
CA ASP A 48 -2.27 0.43 -9.85
C ASP A 48 -1.82 -0.85 -10.57
N ALA A 49 -2.41 -1.98 -10.25
CA ALA A 49 -2.06 -3.26 -10.85
C ALA A 49 -2.79 -3.55 -12.18
N GLY A 50 -3.73 -2.71 -12.60
CA GLY A 50 -4.65 -2.99 -13.72
C GLY A 50 -3.98 -3.19 -15.08
N THR A 51 -2.83 -2.57 -15.30
CA THR A 51 -2.06 -2.70 -16.57
C THR A 51 -0.85 -3.62 -16.46
N MET A 52 -0.63 -4.23 -15.32
CA MET A 52 0.53 -5.09 -15.09
C MET A 52 0.33 -6.47 -15.71
N ASN A 53 1.44 -7.06 -16.18
CA ASN A 53 1.41 -8.41 -16.74
C ASN A 53 1.14 -9.45 -15.63
N PRO A 54 0.03 -10.20 -15.67
CA PRO A 54 -0.31 -11.16 -14.62
C PRO A 54 0.67 -12.33 -14.50
N ILE A 55 1.37 -12.70 -15.57
CA ILE A 55 2.39 -13.75 -15.53
C ILE A 55 3.60 -13.31 -14.69
N ALA A 56 3.96 -12.03 -14.75
CA ALA A 56 5.12 -11.49 -14.03
C ALA A 56 4.79 -11.06 -12.60
N HIS A 57 3.56 -10.57 -12.34
CA HIS A 57 3.19 -9.92 -11.08
C HIS A 57 2.00 -10.56 -10.35
N GLY A 58 1.42 -11.63 -10.93
CA GLY A 58 0.19 -12.23 -10.43
C GLY A 58 -1.06 -11.54 -10.97
N GLU A 59 -2.20 -12.13 -10.70
CA GLU A 59 -3.50 -11.61 -11.13
C GLU A 59 -3.86 -10.33 -10.37
N VAL A 60 -4.58 -9.45 -11.04
CA VAL A 60 -5.13 -8.23 -10.42
C VAL A 60 -6.25 -8.61 -9.46
N PHE A 61 -6.19 -8.10 -8.26
CA PHE A 61 -7.26 -8.21 -7.28
C PHE A 61 -8.10 -6.92 -7.30
N VAL A 62 -9.42 -7.06 -7.39
CA VAL A 62 -10.33 -5.91 -7.35
C VAL A 62 -10.98 -5.85 -5.97
N THR A 63 -10.75 -4.75 -5.27
CA THR A 63 -11.36 -4.49 -3.96
C THR A 63 -12.84 -4.14 -4.08
N ASP A 64 -13.60 -4.24 -3.00
CA ASP A 64 -15.04 -3.92 -2.99
C ASP A 64 -15.32 -2.45 -3.39
N ASP A 65 -14.39 -1.54 -3.08
CA ASP A 65 -14.44 -0.13 -3.50
C ASP A 65 -13.86 0.13 -4.92
N GLY A 66 -13.66 -0.93 -5.72
CA GLY A 66 -13.30 -0.85 -7.14
C GLY A 66 -11.83 -0.55 -7.44
N GLY A 67 -10.93 -0.78 -6.50
CA GLY A 67 -9.48 -0.63 -6.72
C GLY A 67 -8.87 -1.85 -7.41
N GLU A 68 -8.08 -1.64 -8.45
CA GLU A 68 -7.28 -2.66 -9.12
C GLU A 68 -5.93 -2.80 -8.39
N CYS A 69 -5.86 -3.73 -7.46
CA CYS A 69 -4.76 -3.86 -6.52
C CYS A 69 -3.88 -5.07 -6.81
N ASP A 70 -2.70 -5.08 -6.19
CA ASP A 70 -1.85 -6.26 -6.15
C ASP A 70 -2.57 -7.43 -5.44
N MET A 71 -2.31 -8.65 -5.90
CA MET A 71 -2.93 -9.86 -5.35
C MET A 71 -2.71 -10.06 -3.84
N ASP A 72 -1.68 -9.47 -3.27
CA ASP A 72 -1.43 -9.54 -1.83
C ASP A 72 -2.56 -8.90 -1.01
N ILE A 73 -3.25 -7.89 -1.54
CA ILE A 73 -4.44 -7.31 -0.89
C ILE A 73 -5.54 -8.36 -0.74
N GLY A 74 -5.78 -9.16 -1.78
CA GLY A 74 -6.73 -10.28 -1.71
C GLY A 74 -6.32 -11.35 -0.69
N ASN A 75 -5.03 -11.59 -0.54
CA ASN A 75 -4.53 -12.50 0.49
C ASN A 75 -4.76 -11.93 1.90
N TYR A 76 -4.57 -10.61 2.10
CA TYR A 76 -4.87 -9.98 3.38
C TYR A 76 -6.35 -10.08 3.72
N GLU A 77 -7.25 -9.80 2.77
CA GLU A 77 -8.69 -9.98 2.98
C GLU A 77 -9.05 -11.41 3.39
N ARG A 78 -8.49 -12.39 2.69
CA ARG A 78 -8.74 -13.80 2.95
C ARG A 78 -8.29 -14.22 4.35
N PHE A 79 -7.09 -13.79 4.78
CA PHE A 79 -6.57 -14.11 6.10
C PHE A 79 -7.36 -13.41 7.22
N LEU A 80 -7.73 -12.16 7.02
CA LEU A 80 -8.41 -11.35 8.03
C LEU A 80 -9.92 -11.54 8.03
N ASN A 81 -10.49 -12.08 6.93
CA ASN A 81 -11.92 -12.15 6.68
C ASN A 81 -12.59 -10.78 6.84
N GLN A 82 -11.99 -9.78 6.22
CA GLN A 82 -12.48 -8.40 6.18
C GLN A 82 -12.07 -7.72 4.88
N ASP A 83 -12.87 -6.78 4.41
CA ASP A 83 -12.57 -5.99 3.23
C ASP A 83 -11.41 -5.02 3.52
N ILE A 84 -10.50 -4.88 2.56
CA ILE A 84 -9.38 -3.95 2.60
C ILE A 84 -9.62 -2.89 1.51
N PRO A 85 -9.68 -1.60 1.86
CA PRO A 85 -9.93 -0.57 0.87
C PRO A 85 -8.74 -0.38 -0.07
N LYS A 86 -9.00 0.05 -1.30
CA LYS A 86 -7.96 0.35 -2.31
C LYS A 86 -6.88 1.31 -1.84
N SER A 87 -7.21 2.20 -0.89
CA SER A 87 -6.25 3.12 -0.29
C SER A 87 -5.12 2.43 0.47
N HIS A 88 -5.29 1.15 0.80
CA HIS A 88 -4.26 0.35 1.46
C HIS A 88 -3.27 -0.31 0.48
N ASN A 89 -3.47 -0.14 -0.82
CA ASN A 89 -2.45 -0.45 -1.83
C ASN A 89 -1.82 0.86 -2.31
N ILE A 90 -0.66 1.18 -1.80
CA ILE A 90 0.07 2.42 -2.07
C ILE A 90 1.18 2.12 -3.08
N THR A 91 1.21 2.86 -4.20
CA THR A 91 2.28 2.77 -5.19
C THR A 91 3.08 4.07 -5.25
N THR A 92 4.32 4.00 -5.70
CA THR A 92 5.15 5.18 -5.92
C THR A 92 4.46 6.18 -6.86
N ALA A 93 3.81 5.70 -7.93
CA ALA A 93 3.11 6.58 -8.87
C ALA A 93 1.96 7.36 -8.21
N GLN A 94 1.18 6.73 -7.34
CA GLN A 94 0.10 7.41 -6.60
C GLN A 94 0.65 8.52 -5.70
N ILE A 95 1.76 8.26 -5.02
CA ILE A 95 2.41 9.26 -4.15
C ILE A 95 2.92 10.44 -4.97
N TYR A 96 3.67 10.18 -6.03
CA TYR A 96 4.21 11.23 -6.91
C TYR A 96 3.11 12.04 -7.56
N SER A 97 2.07 11.39 -8.11
CA SER A 97 0.92 12.08 -8.70
C SER A 97 0.26 13.02 -7.70
N SER A 98 0.04 12.57 -6.47
CA SER A 98 -0.56 13.41 -5.42
C SER A 98 0.27 14.65 -5.11
N VAL A 99 1.58 14.49 -4.97
CA VAL A 99 2.49 15.62 -4.68
C VAL A 99 2.61 16.55 -5.86
N ILE A 100 2.70 16.04 -7.09
CA ILE A 100 2.76 16.84 -8.32
C ILE A 100 1.45 17.63 -8.49
N ASP A 101 0.31 16.98 -8.33
CA ASP A 101 -0.99 17.65 -8.42
C ASP A 101 -1.15 18.76 -7.36
N ALA A 102 -0.66 18.52 -6.16
CA ALA A 102 -0.67 19.51 -5.09
C ALA A 102 0.25 20.69 -5.41
N GLU A 103 1.43 20.43 -5.99
CA GLU A 103 2.35 21.47 -6.47
C GLU A 103 1.68 22.32 -7.56
N ARG A 104 1.09 21.69 -8.57
CA ARG A 104 0.41 22.39 -9.66
C ARG A 104 -0.76 23.25 -9.20
N LYS A 105 -1.40 22.88 -8.09
CA LYS A 105 -2.47 23.66 -7.44
C LYS A 105 -1.95 24.72 -6.47
N GLY A 106 -0.64 24.90 -6.35
CA GLY A 106 -0.02 25.93 -5.51
C GLY A 106 0.00 25.62 -4.01
N LYS A 107 -0.24 24.37 -3.60
CA LYS A 107 -0.28 23.98 -2.18
C LYS A 107 1.00 24.32 -1.42
N TYR A 108 2.12 24.34 -2.08
CA TYR A 108 3.44 24.56 -1.46
C TYR A 108 3.94 26.00 -1.55
N LEU A 109 3.09 26.94 -2.01
CA LEU A 109 3.35 28.38 -1.96
C LEU A 109 4.70 28.82 -2.56
N GLY A 110 5.12 28.18 -3.65
CA GLY A 110 6.38 28.49 -4.32
C GLY A 110 7.62 27.81 -3.73
N ALA A 111 7.46 26.96 -2.73
CA ALA A 111 8.57 26.18 -2.19
C ALA A 111 9.12 25.21 -3.24
N CYS A 112 10.42 24.90 -3.15
CA CYS A 112 11.03 23.84 -3.93
C CYS A 112 10.55 22.48 -3.40
N VAL A 113 9.74 21.77 -4.18
CA VAL A 113 9.18 20.46 -3.79
C VAL A 113 10.20 19.37 -4.10
N GLN A 114 10.55 18.56 -3.10
CA GLN A 114 11.61 17.56 -3.17
C GLN A 114 11.12 16.21 -2.63
N ILE A 115 11.91 15.17 -2.86
CA ILE A 115 11.63 13.82 -2.34
C ILE A 115 11.54 13.87 -0.80
N ILE A 116 12.48 14.53 -0.17
CA ILE A 116 12.46 14.79 1.28
C ILE A 116 12.27 16.30 1.47
N PRO A 117 11.22 16.75 2.15
CA PRO A 117 10.25 15.94 2.92
C PRO A 117 8.95 15.60 2.17
N HIS A 118 8.66 16.14 0.99
CA HIS A 118 7.31 16.16 0.42
C HIS A 118 6.80 14.76 0.04
N ILE A 119 7.60 13.95 -0.64
CA ILE A 119 7.24 12.58 -0.99
C ILE A 119 7.18 11.70 0.26
N THR A 120 8.18 11.81 1.13
CA THR A 120 8.23 11.01 2.35
C THR A 120 7.08 11.34 3.31
N ASP A 121 6.68 12.59 3.39
CA ASP A 121 5.55 13.01 4.22
C ASP A 121 4.21 12.55 3.62
N GLU A 122 4.06 12.57 2.30
CA GLU A 122 2.86 12.01 1.64
C GLU A 122 2.72 10.51 1.91
N ILE A 123 3.83 9.75 1.90
CA ILE A 123 3.81 8.33 2.28
C ILE A 123 3.34 8.16 3.72
N LYS A 124 3.93 8.91 4.65
CA LYS A 124 3.55 8.86 6.07
C LYS A 124 2.09 9.21 6.30
N ASN A 125 1.56 10.17 5.54
CA ASN A 125 0.16 10.60 5.66
C ASN A 125 -0.84 9.55 5.15
N ARG A 126 -0.39 8.57 4.36
CA ARG A 126 -1.25 7.50 3.86
C ARG A 126 -1.21 6.23 4.70
N ILE A 127 -0.30 6.13 5.62
CA ILE A 127 -0.16 5.03 6.58
C ILE A 127 -0.89 5.40 7.87
#